data_5620e503ecfd0267df70e4d4b98aa424
#
_entry.id   5620e503ecfd0267df70e4d4b98aa424
#
_cell.length_a   1.000
_cell.length_b   1.000
_cell.length_c   1.000
_cell.angle_alpha   90.00
_cell.angle_beta   90.00
_cell.angle_gamma   90.00
#
_symmetry.space_group_name_H-M   'P 1'
#
loop_
_entity.id
_entity.type
_entity.pdbx_description
1 polymer ?
#
loop_
_entity_poly.entity_id
_entity_poly.type
_entity_poly.pdbx_seq_one_letter_code
_entity_poly.pdbx_strand_id
1 'polypeptide(L)'
;MREMEKKILEEGRIMPGEIVLVDSFLNQQVDVQFLQKMADEWYAYFGDRKITKVMTLEASGIAIATIVAMRFGVPLLFAKKYESYNLTGDRHQSTVHSYTKGKTYAISISHRLLTSEDRVLIIDDFLAKGSALNGLIDLVKSAGATIAGIGVAVEKTFQSGGHELRERGYEIYSLAQVSGFDGDNHIFFEPEPII
;
A
#
# COMPACT_ATOMS: atom_id res chain seq x y z
N MET A 1 -7.31 8.42 18.84
CA MET A 1 -6.35 7.42 18.34
C MET A 1 -7.09 6.42 17.46
N ARG A 2 -6.63 6.21 16.25
CA ARG A 2 -7.21 5.30 15.25
C ARG A 2 -6.96 3.82 15.63
N GLU A 3 -7.77 2.90 15.12
CA GLU A 3 -7.67 1.47 15.45
C GLU A 3 -6.29 0.87 15.10
N MET A 4 -5.74 1.25 13.94
CA MET A 4 -4.41 0.79 13.51
C MET A 4 -3.29 1.31 14.43
N GLU A 5 -3.36 2.54 14.89
CA GLU A 5 -2.40 3.12 15.84
C GLU A 5 -2.40 2.36 17.17
N LYS A 6 -3.59 2.04 17.70
CA LYS A 6 -3.74 1.22 18.92
C LYS A 6 -3.11 -0.16 18.71
N LYS A 7 -3.42 -0.82 17.58
CA LYS A 7 -2.88 -2.15 17.26
C LYS A 7 -1.36 -2.13 17.17
N ILE A 8 -0.76 -1.09 16.59
CA ILE A 8 0.71 -0.91 16.55
C ILE A 8 1.29 -0.76 17.96
N LEU A 9 0.66 0.02 18.84
CA LEU A 9 1.13 0.20 20.23
C LEU A 9 1.00 -1.06 21.08
N GLU A 10 -0.05 -1.85 20.87
CA GLU A 10 -0.35 -3.05 21.66
C GLU A 10 0.46 -4.28 21.20
N GLU A 11 0.64 -4.47 19.90
CA GLU A 11 1.19 -5.70 19.31
C GLU A 11 2.38 -5.47 18.36
N GLY A 12 2.63 -4.22 17.95
CA GLY A 12 3.80 -3.87 17.15
C GLY A 12 5.08 -3.84 17.97
N ARG A 13 6.20 -3.86 17.28
CA ARG A 13 7.53 -3.67 17.91
C ARG A 13 8.24 -2.52 17.23
N ILE A 14 8.76 -1.61 18.02
CA ILE A 14 9.55 -0.50 17.52
C ILE A 14 11.02 -0.86 17.71
N MET A 15 11.79 -0.84 16.61
CA MET A 15 13.19 -1.17 16.61
C MET A 15 14.04 0.07 16.30
N PRO A 16 15.31 0.11 16.75
CA PRO A 16 16.24 1.19 16.42
C PRO A 16 16.31 1.43 14.91
N GLY A 17 16.45 2.69 14.51
CA GLY A 17 16.46 3.08 13.09
C GLY A 17 15.07 3.30 12.50
N GLU A 18 14.11 3.70 13.32
CA GLU A 18 12.76 4.08 12.90
C GLU A 18 11.99 2.91 12.23
N ILE A 19 12.23 1.69 12.68
CA ILE A 19 11.62 0.49 12.13
C ILE A 19 10.39 0.12 12.97
N VAL A 20 9.22 0.06 12.30
CA VAL A 20 7.97 -0.46 12.87
C VAL A 20 7.76 -1.88 12.34
N LEU A 21 7.76 -2.86 13.23
CA LEU A 21 7.44 -4.25 12.91
C LEU A 21 5.98 -4.54 13.28
N VAL A 22 5.24 -5.03 12.31
CA VAL A 22 3.82 -5.41 12.40
C VAL A 22 3.63 -6.88 12.01
N ASP A 23 4.68 -7.66 12.24
CA ASP A 23 4.78 -9.07 11.82
C ASP A 23 3.82 -9.98 12.58
N SER A 24 3.41 -9.59 13.78
CA SER A 24 2.47 -10.32 14.62
C SER A 24 1.01 -10.31 14.13
N PHE A 25 0.63 -9.34 13.28
CA PHE A 25 -0.76 -9.19 12.85
C PHE A 25 -0.97 -8.82 11.38
N LEU A 26 0.10 -8.42 10.65
CA LEU A 26 -0.03 -7.92 9.28
C LEU A 26 0.83 -8.65 8.23
N ASN A 27 2.12 -8.91 8.50
CA ASN A 27 3.11 -9.29 7.48
C ASN A 27 3.57 -10.74 7.51
N GLN A 28 3.49 -11.43 8.67
CA GLN A 28 3.86 -12.84 8.82
C GLN A 28 2.69 -13.62 9.42
N GLN A 29 2.26 -13.28 10.62
CA GLN A 29 0.97 -13.67 11.12
C GLN A 29 -0.05 -12.63 10.67
N VAL A 30 -1.23 -13.08 10.24
CA VAL A 30 -2.30 -12.22 9.76
C VAL A 30 -3.49 -12.31 10.68
N ASP A 31 -3.84 -11.20 11.32
CA ASP A 31 -5.09 -11.08 12.08
C ASP A 31 -6.23 -10.76 11.11
N VAL A 32 -6.93 -11.81 10.67
CA VAL A 32 -7.98 -11.71 9.65
C VAL A 32 -9.14 -10.82 10.11
N GLN A 33 -9.47 -10.84 11.40
CA GLN A 33 -10.55 -9.99 11.93
C GLN A 33 -10.14 -8.52 11.93
N PHE A 34 -8.88 -8.24 12.22
CA PHE A 34 -8.35 -6.88 12.14
C PHE A 34 -8.28 -6.40 10.68
N LEU A 35 -7.87 -7.25 9.75
CA LEU A 35 -7.89 -6.93 8.31
C LEU A 35 -9.30 -6.61 7.80
N GLN A 36 -10.34 -7.26 8.35
CA GLN A 36 -11.72 -6.90 8.04
C GLN A 36 -12.06 -5.47 8.47
N LYS A 37 -11.67 -5.06 9.68
CA LYS A 37 -11.86 -3.69 10.14
C LYS A 37 -11.15 -2.66 9.26
N MET A 38 -9.90 -2.96 8.86
CA MET A 38 -9.14 -2.13 7.92
C MET A 38 -9.89 -1.98 6.58
N ALA A 39 -10.41 -3.09 6.03
CA ALA A 39 -11.15 -3.08 4.79
C ALA A 39 -12.47 -2.30 4.90
N ASP A 40 -13.17 -2.37 6.04
CA ASP A 40 -14.39 -1.59 6.30
C ASP A 40 -14.10 -0.09 6.37
N GLU A 41 -12.96 0.32 6.96
CA GLU A 41 -12.54 1.72 7.02
C GLU A 41 -12.21 2.27 5.62
N TRP A 42 -11.45 1.54 4.80
CA TRP A 42 -11.23 1.94 3.41
C TRP A 42 -12.52 1.91 2.57
N TYR A 43 -13.43 0.96 2.84
CA TYR A 43 -14.72 0.94 2.15
C TYR A 43 -15.59 2.14 2.53
N ALA A 44 -15.59 2.56 3.78
CA ALA A 44 -16.30 3.76 4.21
C ALA A 44 -15.76 5.03 3.52
N TYR A 45 -14.46 5.06 3.21
CA TYR A 45 -13.82 6.21 2.57
C TYR A 45 -13.90 6.18 1.03
N PHE A 46 -13.71 5.02 0.40
CA PHE A 46 -13.60 4.88 -1.06
C PHE A 46 -14.83 4.23 -1.72
N GLY A 47 -15.84 3.79 -0.97
CA GLY A 47 -16.91 2.91 -1.46
C GLY A 47 -17.79 3.50 -2.57
N ASP A 48 -17.88 4.81 -2.69
CA ASP A 48 -18.66 5.52 -3.71
C ASP A 48 -17.91 5.70 -5.05
N ARG A 49 -16.64 5.29 -5.13
CA ARG A 49 -15.74 5.61 -6.26
C ARG A 49 -15.83 4.67 -7.45
N LYS A 50 -16.80 3.76 -7.48
CA LYS A 50 -17.03 2.79 -8.57
C LYS A 50 -15.75 2.00 -8.89
N ILE A 51 -15.07 1.51 -7.85
CA ILE A 51 -13.87 0.70 -7.98
C ILE A 51 -14.21 -0.60 -8.70
N THR A 52 -13.40 -0.98 -9.70
CA THR A 52 -13.57 -2.23 -10.46
C THR A 52 -12.51 -3.26 -10.10
N LYS A 53 -11.42 -2.82 -9.46
CA LYS A 53 -10.27 -3.68 -9.16
C LYS A 53 -9.47 -3.14 -7.98
N VAL A 54 -9.04 -4.03 -7.09
CA VAL A 54 -8.02 -3.74 -6.08
C VAL A 54 -6.67 -4.18 -6.61
N MET A 55 -5.62 -3.40 -6.37
CA MET A 55 -4.27 -3.72 -6.82
C MET A 55 -3.25 -3.57 -5.69
N THR A 56 -2.26 -4.46 -5.64
CA THR A 56 -1.16 -4.43 -4.68
C THR A 56 0.14 -4.98 -5.28
N LEU A 57 1.21 -4.96 -4.48
CA LEU A 57 2.50 -5.58 -4.80
C LEU A 57 2.75 -6.80 -3.91
N GLU A 58 3.27 -7.91 -4.50
CA GLU A 58 3.68 -9.07 -3.71
C GLU A 58 4.87 -8.71 -2.77
N ALA A 59 5.01 -9.34 -1.57
CA ALA A 59 4.10 -10.36 -1.04
C ALA A 59 3.20 -9.78 0.07
N SER A 60 3.68 -8.81 0.88
CA SER A 60 3.03 -8.32 2.11
C SER A 60 1.64 -7.71 1.87
N GLY A 61 1.45 -7.00 0.76
CA GLY A 61 0.17 -6.40 0.42
C GLY A 61 -0.94 -7.40 0.07
N ILE A 62 -0.61 -8.66 -0.31
CA ILE A 62 -1.60 -9.60 -0.85
C ILE A 62 -2.68 -9.95 0.18
N ALA A 63 -2.29 -10.26 1.42
CA ALA A 63 -3.26 -10.63 2.46
C ALA A 63 -4.26 -9.51 2.72
N ILE A 64 -3.77 -8.29 2.89
CA ILE A 64 -4.58 -7.08 3.13
C ILE A 64 -5.51 -6.83 1.94
N ALA A 65 -4.94 -6.76 0.74
CA ALA A 65 -5.69 -6.45 -0.47
C ALA A 65 -6.74 -7.53 -0.82
N THR A 66 -6.53 -8.79 -0.41
CA THR A 66 -7.53 -9.86 -0.57
C THR A 66 -8.80 -9.55 0.21
N ILE A 67 -8.67 -9.14 1.46
CA ILE A 67 -9.83 -8.80 2.31
C ILE A 67 -10.50 -7.52 1.81
N VAL A 68 -9.71 -6.53 1.38
CA VAL A 68 -10.23 -5.30 0.76
C VAL A 68 -11.01 -5.64 -0.53
N ALA A 69 -10.45 -6.44 -1.43
CA ALA A 69 -11.11 -6.86 -2.67
C ALA A 69 -12.43 -7.60 -2.40
N MET A 70 -12.44 -8.47 -1.40
CA MET A 70 -13.66 -9.15 -0.93
C MET A 70 -14.70 -8.14 -0.43
N ARG A 71 -14.30 -7.13 0.35
CA ARG A 71 -15.19 -6.10 0.90
C ARG A 71 -15.81 -5.22 -0.19
N PHE A 72 -15.04 -4.91 -1.25
CA PHE A 72 -15.51 -4.14 -2.40
C PHE A 72 -16.26 -5.00 -3.45
N GLY A 73 -16.21 -6.33 -3.36
CA GLY A 73 -16.83 -7.25 -4.32
C GLY A 73 -16.17 -7.22 -5.69
N VAL A 74 -14.85 -6.97 -5.76
CA VAL A 74 -14.09 -6.83 -7.01
C VAL A 74 -12.87 -7.76 -7.03
N PRO A 75 -12.28 -8.06 -8.21
CA PRO A 75 -11.06 -8.83 -8.30
C PRO A 75 -9.86 -8.13 -7.64
N LEU A 76 -8.97 -8.94 -7.05
CA LEU A 76 -7.62 -8.53 -6.68
C LEU A 76 -6.65 -8.82 -7.83
N LEU A 77 -5.85 -7.83 -8.20
CA LEU A 77 -4.68 -7.97 -9.07
C LEU A 77 -3.42 -7.65 -8.27
N PHE A 78 -2.43 -8.54 -8.27
CA PHE A 78 -1.15 -8.22 -7.64
C PHE A 78 -0.01 -8.24 -8.66
N ALA A 79 0.85 -7.22 -8.60
CA ALA A 79 2.06 -7.15 -9.39
C ALA A 79 3.10 -8.11 -8.84
N LYS A 80 3.78 -8.84 -9.74
CA LYS A 80 4.86 -9.77 -9.40
C LYS A 80 6.22 -9.11 -9.53
N LYS A 81 7.14 -9.48 -8.63
CA LYS A 81 8.55 -9.05 -8.65
C LYS A 81 9.39 -9.99 -9.49
N TYR A 82 10.33 -9.42 -10.25
CA TYR A 82 11.28 -10.17 -11.07
C TYR A 82 12.68 -9.60 -10.91
N GLU A 83 13.68 -10.46 -10.86
CA GLU A 83 15.08 -10.06 -10.74
C GLU A 83 15.68 -9.49 -12.03
N SER A 84 15.09 -9.80 -13.20
CA SER A 84 15.54 -9.32 -14.50
C SER A 84 14.47 -8.53 -15.24
N TYR A 85 14.91 -7.56 -16.04
CA TYR A 85 14.05 -6.70 -16.85
C TYR A 85 13.59 -7.36 -18.16
N ASN A 86 14.21 -8.48 -18.56
CA ASN A 86 13.93 -9.16 -19.83
C ASN A 86 12.73 -10.11 -19.69
N LEU A 87 11.57 -9.56 -19.31
CA LEU A 87 10.33 -10.32 -19.30
C LEU A 87 9.78 -10.39 -20.73
N THR A 88 9.72 -11.59 -21.28
CA THR A 88 9.05 -11.85 -22.55
C THR A 88 7.54 -11.95 -22.35
N GLY A 89 6.77 -11.47 -23.33
CA GLY A 89 5.31 -11.55 -23.32
C GLY A 89 4.61 -10.21 -23.16
N ASP A 90 3.28 -10.26 -23.30
CA ASP A 90 2.39 -9.10 -23.30
C ASP A 90 2.10 -8.65 -21.85
N ARG A 91 2.91 -7.70 -21.34
CA ARG A 91 2.88 -7.26 -19.93
C ARG A 91 3.05 -5.76 -19.79
N HIS A 92 2.32 -5.17 -18.85
CA HIS A 92 2.69 -3.89 -18.25
C HIS A 92 3.86 -4.10 -17.30
N GLN A 93 4.89 -3.26 -17.39
CA GLN A 93 6.10 -3.36 -16.58
C GLN A 93 6.46 -2.00 -15.99
N SER A 94 7.02 -2.01 -14.78
CA SER A 94 7.64 -0.86 -14.13
C SER A 94 8.83 -1.31 -13.28
N THR A 95 9.57 -0.36 -12.74
CA THR A 95 10.72 -0.59 -11.85
C THR A 95 10.46 -0.06 -10.47
N VAL A 96 10.92 -0.81 -9.47
CA VAL A 96 10.85 -0.40 -8.06
C VAL A 96 12.24 -0.46 -7.45
N HIS A 97 12.67 0.63 -6.84
CA HIS A 97 13.90 0.65 -6.05
C HIS A 97 13.60 0.36 -4.59
N SER A 98 14.13 -0.77 -4.08
CA SER A 98 14.05 -1.10 -2.66
C SER A 98 15.17 -0.42 -1.89
N TYR A 99 14.84 0.63 -1.17
CA TYR A 99 15.82 1.32 -0.31
C TYR A 99 16.32 0.44 0.83
N THR A 100 15.47 -0.44 1.37
CA THR A 100 15.84 -1.37 2.45
C THR A 100 16.85 -2.42 2.00
N LYS A 101 16.76 -2.86 0.73
CA LYS A 101 17.67 -3.87 0.17
C LYS A 101 18.73 -3.29 -0.76
N GLY A 102 18.70 -1.99 -1.06
CA GLY A 102 19.60 -1.32 -2.01
C GLY A 102 19.56 -1.92 -3.43
N LYS A 103 18.44 -2.55 -3.82
CA LYS A 103 18.28 -3.23 -5.11
C LYS A 103 17.09 -2.68 -5.88
N THR A 104 17.25 -2.64 -7.20
CA THR A 104 16.16 -2.34 -8.12
C THR A 104 15.65 -3.65 -8.71
N TYR A 105 14.34 -3.82 -8.79
CA TYR A 105 13.68 -4.97 -9.40
C TYR A 105 12.56 -4.52 -10.32
N ALA A 106 12.26 -5.37 -11.31
CA ALA A 106 11.11 -5.16 -12.17
C ALA A 106 9.83 -5.66 -11.49
N ILE A 107 8.73 -4.98 -11.73
CA ILE A 107 7.39 -5.46 -11.39
C ILE A 107 6.56 -5.55 -12.66
N SER A 108 5.66 -6.52 -12.74
CA SER A 108 4.80 -6.65 -13.92
C SER A 108 3.45 -7.28 -13.63
N ILE A 109 2.51 -6.98 -14.53
CA ILE A 109 1.19 -7.61 -14.64
C ILE A 109 0.92 -7.98 -16.11
N SER A 110 0.05 -8.95 -16.37
CA SER A 110 -0.37 -9.26 -17.74
C SER A 110 -1.31 -8.19 -18.28
N HIS A 111 -1.11 -7.76 -19.53
CA HIS A 111 -1.95 -6.78 -20.22
C HIS A 111 -3.44 -7.12 -20.19
N ARG A 112 -3.80 -8.39 -20.35
CA ARG A 112 -5.20 -8.85 -20.35
C ARG A 112 -5.92 -8.67 -19.02
N LEU A 113 -5.21 -8.39 -17.90
CA LEU A 113 -5.76 -8.32 -16.55
C LEU A 113 -6.03 -6.89 -16.09
N LEU A 114 -5.55 -5.88 -16.83
CA LEU A 114 -5.77 -4.47 -16.53
C LEU A 114 -5.99 -3.70 -17.83
N THR A 115 -7.08 -2.96 -17.91
CA THR A 115 -7.51 -2.22 -19.11
C THR A 115 -7.84 -0.78 -18.78
N SER A 116 -8.02 0.05 -19.82
CA SER A 116 -8.40 1.47 -19.68
C SER A 116 -9.78 1.69 -19.04
N GLU A 117 -10.63 0.68 -18.98
CA GLU A 117 -11.93 0.74 -18.33
C GLU A 117 -11.87 0.56 -16.81
N ASP A 118 -10.71 0.09 -16.29
CA ASP A 118 -10.56 -0.20 -14.88
C ASP A 118 -10.41 1.07 -14.03
N ARG A 119 -11.03 1.04 -12.87
CA ARG A 119 -10.90 2.02 -11.78
C ARG A 119 -10.27 1.32 -10.58
N VAL A 120 -9.01 1.58 -10.35
CA VAL A 120 -8.15 0.80 -9.44
C VAL A 120 -8.03 1.49 -8.08
N LEU A 121 -8.30 0.73 -7.02
CA LEU A 121 -7.87 1.05 -5.66
C LEU A 121 -6.54 0.35 -5.38
N ILE A 122 -5.48 1.11 -5.19
CA ILE A 122 -4.17 0.58 -4.80
C ILE A 122 -4.14 0.40 -3.28
N ILE A 123 -3.72 -0.78 -2.80
CA ILE A 123 -3.58 -1.09 -1.36
C ILE A 123 -2.14 -1.52 -1.10
N ASP A 124 -1.52 -0.97 -0.05
CA ASP A 124 -0.17 -1.37 0.38
C ASP A 124 -0.06 -1.40 1.92
N ASP A 125 0.93 -2.13 2.44
CA ASP A 125 1.17 -2.22 3.88
C ASP A 125 1.88 -0.98 4.43
N PHE A 126 2.93 -0.49 3.76
CA PHE A 126 3.72 0.67 4.20
C PHE A 126 3.93 1.71 3.11
N LEU A 127 3.77 2.97 3.47
CA LEU A 127 4.21 4.11 2.68
C LEU A 127 5.34 4.85 3.42
N ALA A 128 6.52 4.79 2.86
CA ALA A 128 7.71 5.50 3.32
C ALA A 128 8.21 6.46 2.21
N LYS A 129 9.15 6.01 1.37
CA LYS A 129 9.61 6.78 0.19
C LYS A 129 8.72 6.62 -1.05
N GLY A 130 7.67 5.82 -1.00
CA GLY A 130 6.69 5.69 -2.07
C GLY A 130 7.12 4.87 -3.28
N SER A 131 8.27 4.17 -3.25
CA SER A 131 8.78 3.45 -4.42
C SER A 131 7.84 2.36 -4.93
N ALA A 132 7.24 1.57 -4.03
CA ALA A 132 6.29 0.52 -4.40
C ALA A 132 5.03 1.14 -5.04
N LEU A 133 4.46 2.16 -4.40
CA LEU A 133 3.28 2.86 -4.92
C LEU A 133 3.56 3.52 -6.28
N ASN A 134 4.72 4.16 -6.46
CA ASN A 134 5.11 4.72 -7.76
C ASN A 134 5.14 3.64 -8.85
N GLY A 135 5.72 2.47 -8.58
CA GLY A 135 5.73 1.35 -9.51
C GLY A 135 4.32 0.86 -9.85
N LEU A 136 3.43 0.74 -8.86
CA LEU A 136 2.03 0.35 -9.09
C LEU A 136 1.26 1.41 -9.89
N ILE A 137 1.47 2.70 -9.60
CA ILE A 137 0.91 3.82 -10.34
C ILE A 137 1.32 3.76 -11.81
N ASP A 138 2.60 3.50 -12.10
CA ASP A 138 3.10 3.37 -13.46
C ASP A 138 2.43 2.23 -14.22
N LEU A 139 2.22 1.06 -13.57
CA LEU A 139 1.49 -0.06 -14.17
C LEU A 139 0.05 0.33 -14.51
N VAL A 140 -0.66 1.01 -13.60
CA VAL A 140 -2.05 1.47 -13.83
C VAL A 140 -2.09 2.46 -14.98
N LYS A 141 -1.17 3.44 -15.02
CA LYS A 141 -1.07 4.43 -16.10
C LYS A 141 -0.73 3.79 -17.44
N SER A 142 0.18 2.81 -17.47
CA SER A 142 0.56 2.13 -18.71
C SER A 142 -0.59 1.34 -19.34
N ALA A 143 -1.57 0.93 -18.53
CA ALA A 143 -2.82 0.31 -18.99
C ALA A 143 -3.88 1.32 -19.44
N GLY A 144 -3.65 2.64 -19.24
CA GLY A 144 -4.66 3.67 -19.44
C GLY A 144 -5.76 3.66 -18.39
N ALA A 145 -5.61 2.87 -17.31
CA ALA A 145 -6.59 2.75 -16.23
C ALA A 145 -6.58 3.98 -15.31
N THR A 146 -7.66 4.15 -14.55
CA THR A 146 -7.83 5.25 -13.59
C THR A 146 -7.47 4.78 -12.18
N ILE A 147 -6.69 5.57 -11.44
CA ILE A 147 -6.46 5.37 -10.01
C ILE A 147 -7.61 6.03 -9.25
N ALA A 148 -8.43 5.24 -8.59
CA ALA A 148 -9.59 5.71 -7.82
C ALA A 148 -9.22 6.17 -6.41
N GLY A 149 -8.08 5.70 -5.89
CA GLY A 149 -7.53 6.05 -4.60
C GLY A 149 -6.39 5.12 -4.20
N ILE A 150 -5.72 5.45 -3.10
CA ILE A 150 -4.63 4.68 -2.52
C ILE A 150 -4.91 4.48 -1.03
N GLY A 151 -5.01 3.24 -0.59
CA GLY A 151 -5.13 2.86 0.81
C GLY A 151 -3.81 2.33 1.34
N VAL A 152 -3.36 2.82 2.49
CA VAL A 152 -2.10 2.40 3.13
C VAL A 152 -2.36 2.04 4.58
N ALA A 153 -1.80 0.92 5.03
CA ALA A 153 -1.95 0.53 6.42
C ALA A 153 -1.15 1.45 7.34
N VAL A 154 0.13 1.66 7.05
CA VAL A 154 1.03 2.50 7.85
C VAL A 154 1.81 3.46 6.96
N GLU A 155 1.62 4.75 7.14
CA GLU A 155 2.38 5.81 6.47
C GLU A 155 3.40 6.41 7.45
N LYS A 156 4.63 6.61 6.99
CA LYS A 156 5.68 7.37 7.70
C LYS A 156 5.69 8.79 7.12
N THR A 157 4.94 9.71 7.74
CA THR A 157 4.74 11.08 7.21
C THR A 157 5.99 11.94 7.25
N PHE A 158 6.96 11.60 8.10
CA PHE A 158 8.27 12.22 8.13
C PHE A 158 9.17 11.84 6.93
N GLN A 159 8.73 10.91 6.06
CA GLN A 159 9.39 10.59 4.79
C GLN A 159 8.62 11.18 3.62
N SER A 160 9.31 11.42 2.49
CA SER A 160 8.79 12.24 1.39
C SER A 160 7.65 11.59 0.57
N GLY A 161 7.53 10.27 0.58
CA GLY A 161 6.70 9.55 -0.39
C GLY A 161 5.23 9.93 -0.37
N GLY A 162 4.63 10.09 0.81
CA GLY A 162 3.23 10.51 0.93
C GLY A 162 2.99 11.93 0.45
N HIS A 163 3.89 12.85 0.82
CA HIS A 163 3.83 14.25 0.40
C HIS A 163 3.94 14.37 -1.13
N GLU A 164 4.97 13.76 -1.73
CA GLU A 164 5.19 13.78 -3.18
C GLU A 164 4.01 13.21 -3.98
N LEU A 165 3.38 12.14 -3.47
CA LEU A 165 2.22 11.54 -4.14
C LEU A 165 0.99 12.45 -4.04
N ARG A 166 0.73 13.08 -2.89
CA ARG A 166 -0.38 14.05 -2.72
C ARG A 166 -0.18 15.29 -3.58
N GLU A 167 1.03 15.83 -3.68
CA GLU A 167 1.34 16.96 -4.60
C GLU A 167 1.05 16.60 -6.07
N ARG A 168 1.16 15.35 -6.47
CA ARG A 168 0.80 14.84 -7.80
C ARG A 168 -0.70 14.60 -7.96
N GLY A 169 -1.51 14.91 -6.95
CA GLY A 169 -2.97 14.80 -6.96
C GLY A 169 -3.51 13.41 -6.65
N TYR A 170 -2.71 12.50 -6.07
CA TYR A 170 -3.20 11.22 -5.61
C TYR A 170 -3.82 11.35 -4.23
N GLU A 171 -5.01 10.82 -4.09
CA GLU A 171 -5.70 10.76 -2.82
C GLU A 171 -5.29 9.51 -2.06
N ILE A 172 -4.73 9.70 -0.86
CA ILE A 172 -4.17 8.64 -0.02
C ILE A 172 -4.91 8.63 1.31
N TYR A 173 -5.45 7.48 1.69
CA TYR A 173 -6.03 7.27 3.00
C TYR A 173 -5.22 6.24 3.79
N SER A 174 -4.48 6.71 4.80
CA SER A 174 -3.59 5.92 5.65
C SER A 174 -4.26 5.64 7.00
N LEU A 175 -4.29 4.36 7.42
CA LEU A 175 -4.95 3.95 8.67
C LEU A 175 -4.13 4.32 9.91
N ALA A 176 -2.80 4.38 9.79
CA ALA A 176 -1.91 4.97 10.79
C ALA A 176 -0.91 5.89 10.10
N GLN A 177 -0.65 7.05 10.69
CA GLN A 177 0.31 8.03 10.19
C GLN A 177 1.34 8.33 11.25
N VAL A 178 2.54 7.74 11.08
CA VAL A 178 3.68 7.89 11.99
C VAL A 178 4.39 9.18 11.65
N SER A 179 4.40 10.13 12.61
CA SER A 179 5.07 11.43 12.46
C SER A 179 6.52 11.44 12.93
N GLY A 180 6.95 10.42 13.67
CA GLY A 180 8.35 10.32 14.12
C GLY A 180 8.56 9.33 15.26
N PHE A 181 9.79 9.36 15.77
CA PHE A 181 10.23 8.56 16.91
C PHE A 181 11.12 9.42 17.82
N ASP A 182 11.18 9.11 19.12
CA ASP A 182 12.18 9.70 20.00
C ASP A 182 13.43 8.80 20.19
N GLY A 183 14.39 9.27 21.00
CA GLY A 183 15.61 8.52 21.28
C GLY A 183 15.42 7.20 22.01
N ASP A 184 14.26 7.00 22.65
CA ASP A 184 13.89 5.79 23.38
C ASP A 184 13.00 4.85 22.54
N ASN A 185 12.88 5.13 21.23
CA ASN A 185 12.03 4.42 20.25
C ASN A 185 10.53 4.50 20.55
N HIS A 186 10.05 5.52 21.25
CA HIS A 186 8.62 5.76 21.29
C HIS A 186 8.15 6.31 19.94
N ILE A 187 7.01 5.81 19.47
CA ILE A 187 6.40 6.19 18.21
C ILE A 187 5.41 7.33 18.43
N PHE A 188 5.43 8.32 17.54
CA PHE A 188 4.45 9.40 17.48
C PHE A 188 3.59 9.28 16.24
N PHE A 189 2.32 9.65 16.36
CA PHE A 189 1.37 9.67 15.25
C PHE A 189 0.92 11.11 14.98
N GLU A 190 0.46 11.35 13.74
CA GLU A 190 -0.15 12.62 13.39
C GLU A 190 -1.42 12.84 14.22
N PRO A 191 -1.59 14.04 14.85
CA PRO A 191 -2.76 14.34 15.65
C PRO A 191 -4.04 14.39 14.81
N GLU A 192 -3.94 14.87 13.57
CA GLU A 192 -5.02 14.92 12.58
C GLU A 192 -4.60 14.19 11.31
N PRO A 193 -5.53 13.48 10.63
CA PRO A 193 -5.21 12.76 9.39
C PRO A 193 -4.77 13.72 8.28
N ILE A 194 -3.65 13.40 7.62
CA ILE A 194 -3.24 14.03 6.36
C ILE A 194 -3.89 13.22 5.22
N ILE A 195 -4.76 13.85 4.46
CA ILE A 195 -5.48 13.24 3.34
C ILE A 195 -4.93 13.71 2.00
#